data_219de25dbf3609ef0d426d4306d3d203
#
_entry.id   219de25dbf3609ef0d426d4306d3d203
#
_cell.length_a   1.000
_cell.length_b   1.000
_cell.length_c   1.000
_cell.angle_alpha   90.00
_cell.angle_beta   90.00
_cell.angle_gamma   90.00
#
_symmetry.space_group_name_H-M   'P 1'
#
loop_
_entity.id
_entity.type
_entity.pdbx_description
1 polymer ?
#
loop_
_entity_poly.entity_id
_entity_poly.type
_entity_poly.pdbx_seq_one_letter_code
_entity_poly.pdbx_strand_id
1 'polypeptide(L)'
;MKRYLFIFVAAVSLSCARNTIDYSEVISEMHSCHDTLQWTAPDLFNALEGTYDWRYVQAWGWGGSYESESDYTGWTLILNPDSTYSVNGADTVWYEGNWSLENSWYSFSLNLDTSVSTLWGQIVYCPPYLMFYNSPVDGPDHLYEKR
;
A
#
# COMPACT_ATOMS: atom_id res chain seq x y z
N MET A 1 -15.06 -19.22 66.05
CA MET A 1 -14.01 -18.68 65.21
C MET A 1 -14.44 -18.72 63.77
N LYS A 2 -14.80 -17.60 63.14
CA LYS A 2 -15.21 -17.50 61.73
C LYS A 2 -13.97 -17.19 60.92
N ARG A 3 -13.59 -18.12 60.01
CA ARG A 3 -12.50 -17.91 59.05
C ARG A 3 -13.07 -17.19 57.80
N TYR A 4 -12.62 -15.98 57.54
CA TYR A 4 -12.89 -15.24 56.32
C TYR A 4 -11.89 -15.67 55.24
N LEU A 5 -12.40 -16.26 54.18
CA LEU A 5 -11.63 -16.62 52.98
C LEU A 5 -11.58 -15.39 52.08
N PHE A 6 -10.43 -14.73 51.99
CA PHE A 6 -10.21 -13.66 51.00
C PHE A 6 -9.88 -14.27 49.66
N ILE A 7 -10.83 -14.16 48.72
CA ILE A 7 -10.60 -14.49 47.32
C ILE A 7 -9.96 -13.27 46.64
N PHE A 8 -8.67 -13.37 46.35
CA PHE A 8 -7.99 -12.40 45.48
C PHE A 8 -8.39 -12.69 44.02
N VAL A 9 -9.24 -11.85 43.44
CA VAL A 9 -9.48 -11.83 42.01
C VAL A 9 -8.36 -11.04 41.36
N ALA A 10 -7.37 -11.73 40.78
CA ALA A 10 -6.36 -11.11 39.93
C ALA A 10 -7.03 -10.74 38.60
N ALA A 11 -7.30 -9.44 38.41
CA ALA A 11 -7.70 -8.89 37.11
C ALA A 11 -6.48 -8.96 36.18
N VAL A 12 -6.45 -9.97 35.31
CA VAL A 12 -5.50 -10.02 34.19
C VAL A 12 -5.98 -9.02 33.17
N SER A 13 -5.38 -7.82 33.16
CA SER A 13 -5.56 -6.85 32.07
C SER A 13 -4.86 -7.42 30.82
N LEU A 14 -5.63 -8.04 29.93
CA LEU A 14 -5.21 -8.32 28.56
C LEU A 14 -5.04 -6.96 27.86
N SER A 15 -3.85 -6.41 27.92
CA SER A 15 -3.43 -5.34 27.04
C SER A 15 -3.35 -5.94 25.65
N CYS A 16 -4.37 -5.72 24.82
CA CYS A 16 -4.25 -5.89 23.38
C CYS A 16 -3.23 -4.85 22.90
N ALA A 17 -1.97 -5.22 22.83
CA ALA A 17 -0.99 -4.48 22.05
C ALA A 17 -1.50 -4.52 20.60
N ARG A 18 -2.07 -3.43 20.10
CA ARG A 18 -2.24 -3.24 18.65
C ARG A 18 -0.82 -3.22 18.10
N ASN A 19 -0.44 -4.27 17.38
CA ASN A 19 0.73 -4.21 16.52
C ASN A 19 0.42 -3.14 15.47
N THR A 20 0.87 -1.93 15.71
CA THR A 20 0.86 -0.88 14.68
C THR A 20 1.92 -1.29 13.65
N ILE A 21 1.50 -1.46 12.41
CA ILE A 21 2.41 -1.73 11.29
C ILE A 21 3.22 -0.46 11.09
N ASP A 22 4.54 -0.57 11.06
CA ASP A 22 5.42 0.51 10.66
C ASP A 22 5.57 0.46 9.13
N TYR A 23 4.85 1.31 8.42
CA TYR A 23 4.86 1.32 6.95
C TYR A 23 6.18 1.83 6.38
N SER A 24 6.97 2.58 7.12
CA SER A 24 8.31 3.00 6.67
C SER A 24 9.26 1.80 6.62
N GLU A 25 9.15 0.86 7.56
CA GLU A 25 9.88 -0.41 7.55
C GLU A 25 9.41 -1.29 6.38
N VAL A 26 8.10 -1.40 6.17
CA VAL A 26 7.53 -2.13 5.01
C VAL A 26 8.11 -1.64 3.70
N ILE A 27 8.13 -0.32 3.47
CA ILE A 27 8.68 0.27 2.24
C ILE A 27 10.16 -0.07 2.08
N SER A 28 10.95 -0.02 3.15
CA SER A 28 12.39 -0.32 3.08
C SER A 28 12.67 -1.76 2.63
N GLU A 29 11.79 -2.70 2.95
CA GLU A 29 11.92 -4.12 2.61
C GLU A 29 11.36 -4.44 1.21
N MET A 30 10.43 -3.65 0.70
CA MET A 30 9.72 -3.92 -0.57
C MET A 30 10.66 -4.01 -1.77
N HIS A 31 11.67 -3.14 -1.87
CA HIS A 31 12.62 -3.17 -2.98
C HIS A 31 13.38 -4.50 -3.06
N SER A 32 13.93 -4.94 -1.93
CA SER A 32 14.65 -6.23 -1.86
C SER A 32 13.75 -7.42 -2.22
N CYS A 33 12.51 -7.40 -1.75
CA CYS A 33 11.52 -8.43 -2.07
C CYS A 33 11.15 -8.40 -3.56
N HIS A 34 10.85 -7.22 -4.12
CA HIS A 34 10.52 -7.05 -5.54
C HIS A 34 11.63 -7.58 -6.45
N ASP A 35 12.88 -7.19 -6.17
CA ASP A 35 14.05 -7.61 -6.94
C ASP A 35 14.27 -9.12 -6.90
N THR A 36 13.97 -9.76 -5.77
CA THR A 36 14.06 -11.22 -5.61
C THR A 36 13.06 -11.96 -6.46
N LEU A 37 11.86 -11.40 -6.68
CA LEU A 37 10.78 -12.03 -7.44
C LEU A 37 10.98 -11.98 -8.96
N GLN A 38 11.83 -11.09 -9.48
CA GLN A 38 12.22 -11.00 -10.89
C GLN A 38 11.01 -11.01 -11.86
N TRP A 39 10.06 -10.13 -11.62
CA TRP A 39 8.80 -10.07 -12.36
C TRP A 39 9.01 -9.94 -13.88
N THR A 40 8.33 -10.79 -14.66
CA THR A 40 8.06 -10.53 -16.08
C THR A 40 6.78 -9.71 -16.23
N ALA A 41 6.60 -9.00 -17.34
CA ALA A 41 5.38 -8.20 -17.54
C ALA A 41 4.08 -9.03 -17.44
N PRO A 42 3.98 -10.24 -18.04
CA PRO A 42 2.77 -11.07 -17.87
C PRO A 42 2.56 -11.55 -16.43
N ASP A 43 3.64 -11.94 -15.73
CA ASP A 43 3.51 -12.43 -14.35
C ASP A 43 3.10 -11.29 -13.42
N LEU A 44 3.70 -10.11 -13.57
CA LEU A 44 3.36 -8.94 -12.79
C LEU A 44 1.92 -8.48 -13.07
N PHE A 45 1.51 -8.46 -14.36
CA PHE A 45 0.14 -8.10 -14.73
C PHE A 45 -0.88 -8.97 -13.98
N ASN A 46 -0.73 -10.30 -14.05
CA ASN A 46 -1.62 -11.24 -13.37
C ASN A 46 -1.55 -11.10 -11.83
N ALA A 47 -0.36 -10.83 -11.28
CA ALA A 47 -0.18 -10.69 -9.83
C ALA A 47 -0.80 -9.40 -9.29
N LEU A 48 -0.84 -8.34 -10.11
CA LEU A 48 -1.43 -7.05 -9.74
C LEU A 48 -2.95 -7.05 -9.76
N GLU A 49 -3.62 -7.98 -10.42
CA GLU A 49 -5.08 -8.05 -10.39
C GLU A 49 -5.60 -8.13 -8.95
N GLY A 50 -6.58 -7.30 -8.62
CA GLY A 50 -7.22 -7.33 -7.30
C GLY A 50 -7.64 -5.98 -6.78
N THR A 51 -8.01 -5.96 -5.50
CA THR A 51 -8.44 -4.78 -4.76
C THR A 51 -7.41 -4.42 -3.71
N TYR A 52 -7.06 -3.15 -3.66
CA TYR A 52 -6.03 -2.62 -2.79
C TYR A 52 -6.55 -1.44 -2.00
N ASP A 53 -6.26 -1.40 -0.70
CA ASP A 53 -6.51 -0.24 0.15
C ASP A 53 -5.26 0.62 0.22
N TRP A 54 -5.40 1.94 0.05
CA TRP A 54 -4.31 2.87 0.32
C TRP A 54 -3.96 2.85 1.82
N ARG A 55 -2.65 2.87 2.14
CA ARG A 55 -2.16 2.77 3.52
C ARG A 55 -1.28 3.92 3.94
N TYR A 56 -0.40 4.38 3.06
CA TYR A 56 0.65 5.29 3.46
C TYR A 56 1.22 6.08 2.28
N VAL A 57 1.72 7.27 2.57
CA VAL A 57 2.51 8.07 1.66
C VAL A 57 3.77 8.57 2.37
N GLN A 58 4.89 8.55 1.66
CA GLN A 58 6.10 9.27 2.06
C GLN A 58 6.61 10.11 0.89
N ALA A 59 7.24 11.23 1.20
CA ALA A 59 7.91 12.07 0.24
C ALA A 59 9.20 12.62 0.84
N TRP A 60 10.25 12.64 0.05
CA TRP A 60 11.55 13.19 0.42
C TRP A 60 11.90 14.29 -0.59
N GLY A 61 12.22 15.47 -0.14
CA GLY A 61 12.53 16.57 -1.03
C GLY A 61 13.20 17.73 -0.32
N TRP A 62 13.48 18.80 -1.08
CA TRP A 62 14.18 19.99 -0.60
C TRP A 62 13.47 20.71 0.55
N GLY A 63 12.18 20.43 0.77
CA GLY A 63 11.37 20.96 1.87
C GLY A 63 11.37 20.12 3.14
N GLY A 64 12.07 18.99 3.16
CA GLY A 64 12.05 18.01 4.26
C GLY A 64 11.36 16.70 3.90
N SER A 65 11.19 15.84 4.91
CA SER A 65 10.41 14.60 4.78
C SER A 65 8.94 14.85 5.12
N TYR A 66 8.07 14.19 4.40
CA TYR A 66 6.64 14.15 4.67
C TYR A 66 6.17 12.69 4.70
N GLU A 67 5.36 12.34 5.70
CA GLU A 67 4.80 11.00 5.88
C GLU A 67 3.36 11.11 6.39
N SER A 68 2.46 10.28 5.88
CA SER A 68 1.07 10.25 6.32
C SER A 68 0.41 8.88 6.13
N GLU A 69 -0.38 8.48 7.11
CA GLU A 69 -1.29 7.32 7.07
C GLU A 69 -2.77 7.75 6.88
N SER A 70 -3.05 9.02 6.73
CA SER A 70 -4.40 9.55 6.76
C SER A 70 -4.85 10.30 5.51
N ASP A 71 -3.95 10.75 4.64
CA ASP A 71 -4.24 11.64 3.52
C ASP A 71 -5.26 11.08 2.53
N TYR A 72 -5.17 9.77 2.26
CA TYR A 72 -6.04 9.07 1.33
C TYR A 72 -6.77 7.91 2.00
N THR A 73 -7.08 8.06 3.31
CA THR A 73 -7.84 7.06 4.06
C THR A 73 -9.16 6.75 3.35
N GLY A 74 -9.43 5.44 3.17
CA GLY A 74 -10.62 4.96 2.47
C GLY A 74 -10.49 4.93 0.94
N TRP A 75 -9.35 5.35 0.38
CA TRP A 75 -9.09 5.16 -1.05
C TRP A 75 -8.82 3.69 -1.35
N THR A 76 -9.43 3.22 -2.44
CA THR A 76 -9.32 1.85 -2.92
C THR A 76 -8.96 1.85 -4.39
N LEU A 77 -7.92 1.13 -4.77
CA LEU A 77 -7.57 0.82 -6.15
C LEU A 77 -8.08 -0.56 -6.51
N ILE A 78 -8.77 -0.71 -7.64
CA ILE A 78 -9.19 -1.98 -8.20
C ILE A 78 -8.53 -2.13 -9.57
N LEU A 79 -7.78 -3.22 -9.77
CA LEU A 79 -7.19 -3.60 -11.04
C LEU A 79 -7.88 -4.89 -11.51
N ASN A 80 -8.63 -4.81 -12.59
CA ASN A 80 -9.41 -5.93 -13.10
C ASN A 80 -8.63 -6.74 -14.16
N PRO A 81 -8.90 -8.05 -14.30
CA PRO A 81 -8.26 -8.91 -15.29
C PRO A 81 -8.59 -8.54 -16.75
N ASP A 82 -9.64 -7.79 -16.98
CA ASP A 82 -10.02 -7.27 -18.31
C ASP A 82 -9.31 -5.97 -18.68
N SER A 83 -8.25 -5.60 -17.94
CA SER A 83 -7.48 -4.37 -18.11
C SER A 83 -8.26 -3.08 -17.77
N THR A 84 -9.36 -3.17 -17.06
CA THR A 84 -10.02 -1.98 -16.51
C THR A 84 -9.54 -1.68 -15.09
N TYR A 85 -9.57 -0.41 -14.68
CA TYR A 85 -9.29 -0.02 -13.31
C TYR A 85 -10.31 0.95 -12.77
N SER A 86 -10.40 1.03 -11.46
CA SER A 86 -11.09 2.12 -10.77
C SER A 86 -10.35 2.53 -9.50
N VAL A 87 -10.43 3.83 -9.20
CA VAL A 87 -10.01 4.39 -7.90
C VAL A 87 -11.24 4.98 -7.24
N ASN A 88 -11.54 4.46 -6.06
CA ASN A 88 -12.72 4.84 -5.31
C ASN A 88 -12.29 5.56 -4.02
N GLY A 89 -12.98 6.64 -3.65
CA GLY A 89 -13.02 7.16 -2.29
C GLY A 89 -14.08 6.42 -1.48
N ALA A 90 -14.32 6.87 -0.25
CA ALA A 90 -15.23 6.19 0.68
C ALA A 90 -16.64 5.90 0.10
N ASP A 91 -17.17 6.78 -0.76
CA ASP A 91 -18.54 6.67 -1.31
C ASP A 91 -18.64 7.00 -2.81
N THR A 92 -17.53 7.17 -3.53
CA THR A 92 -17.56 7.68 -4.91
C THR A 92 -16.45 7.07 -5.75
N VAL A 93 -16.75 6.63 -6.97
CA VAL A 93 -15.74 6.35 -8.01
C VAL A 93 -15.17 7.69 -8.47
N TRP A 94 -13.86 7.88 -8.34
CA TRP A 94 -13.19 9.13 -8.70
C TRP A 94 -12.53 9.04 -10.06
N TYR A 95 -11.98 7.86 -10.37
CA TYR A 95 -11.30 7.58 -11.61
C TYR A 95 -11.64 6.16 -12.06
N GLU A 96 -11.85 6.00 -13.35
CA GLU A 96 -12.03 4.71 -13.99
C GLU A 96 -11.49 4.76 -15.42
N GLY A 97 -11.08 3.63 -15.95
CA GLY A 97 -10.55 3.52 -17.31
C GLY A 97 -9.83 2.22 -17.55
N ASN A 98 -8.86 2.25 -18.45
CA ASN A 98 -8.05 1.10 -18.80
C ASN A 98 -6.64 1.24 -18.26
N TRP A 99 -6.02 0.11 -17.91
CA TRP A 99 -4.64 0.04 -17.47
C TRP A 99 -3.85 -0.99 -18.27
N SER A 100 -2.58 -0.73 -18.39
CA SER A 100 -1.59 -1.67 -18.92
C SER A 100 -0.26 -1.45 -18.21
N LEU A 101 0.68 -2.39 -18.39
CA LEU A 101 2.05 -2.22 -17.94
C LEU A 101 2.91 -1.68 -19.07
N GLU A 102 3.75 -0.73 -18.77
CA GLU A 102 4.84 -0.30 -19.65
C GLU A 102 6.20 -0.43 -18.95
N ASN A 103 7.25 -0.67 -19.74
CA ASN A 103 8.61 -0.75 -19.20
C ASN A 103 9.05 0.63 -18.70
N SER A 104 9.63 0.66 -17.52
CA SER A 104 10.25 1.83 -16.91
C SER A 104 11.72 1.54 -16.57
N TRP A 105 12.45 2.52 -16.02
CA TRP A 105 13.90 2.46 -15.85
C TRP A 105 14.39 1.26 -15.02
N TYR A 106 13.68 0.88 -13.97
CA TYR A 106 14.06 -0.20 -13.07
C TYR A 106 13.07 -1.36 -13.02
N SER A 107 11.81 -1.11 -13.44
CA SER A 107 10.72 -2.07 -13.35
C SER A 107 9.65 -1.72 -14.38
N PHE A 108 8.41 -1.66 -13.96
CA PHE A 108 7.24 -1.33 -14.76
C PHE A 108 6.54 -0.11 -14.15
N SER A 109 5.75 0.59 -14.95
CA SER A 109 4.78 1.60 -14.50
C SER A 109 3.39 1.25 -15.02
N LEU A 110 2.35 1.79 -14.37
CA LEU A 110 1.01 1.74 -14.93
C LEU A 110 0.89 2.78 -16.03
N ASN A 111 0.46 2.34 -17.22
CA ASN A 111 -0.05 3.20 -18.27
C ASN A 111 -1.57 3.27 -18.13
N LEU A 112 -2.08 4.44 -17.78
CA LEU A 112 -3.50 4.70 -17.53
C LEU A 112 -4.02 5.68 -18.57
N ASP A 113 -5.24 5.47 -19.05
CA ASP A 113 -5.91 6.42 -19.96
C ASP A 113 -6.32 7.72 -19.24
N THR A 114 -6.38 7.71 -17.92
CA THR A 114 -6.60 8.90 -17.09
C THR A 114 -5.51 8.99 -16.00
N SER A 115 -4.82 10.13 -15.92
CA SER A 115 -3.76 10.35 -14.94
C SER A 115 -4.33 10.41 -13.52
N VAL A 116 -3.78 9.58 -12.63
CA VAL A 116 -4.11 9.52 -11.20
C VAL A 116 -2.83 9.73 -10.40
N SER A 117 -2.75 10.81 -9.64
CA SER A 117 -1.52 11.23 -8.96
C SER A 117 -0.94 10.20 -7.99
N THR A 118 -1.80 9.40 -7.33
CA THR A 118 -1.38 8.37 -6.38
C THR A 118 -0.94 7.07 -7.04
N LEU A 119 -1.10 6.94 -8.36
CA LEU A 119 -0.73 5.76 -9.16
C LEU A 119 0.42 6.07 -10.12
N TRP A 120 1.05 7.22 -9.94
CA TRP A 120 2.18 7.62 -10.76
C TRP A 120 3.47 7.09 -10.20
N GLY A 121 4.40 6.67 -11.07
CA GLY A 121 5.71 6.17 -10.68
C GLY A 121 5.95 4.72 -11.07
N GLN A 122 7.07 4.21 -10.59
CA GLN A 122 7.46 2.83 -10.83
C GLN A 122 6.74 1.90 -9.88
N ILE A 123 6.34 0.73 -10.39
CA ILE A 123 5.74 -0.32 -9.58
C ILE A 123 6.84 -1.05 -8.83
N VAL A 124 6.72 -1.07 -7.50
CA VAL A 124 7.42 -1.99 -6.61
C VAL A 124 6.37 -2.87 -5.96
N TYR A 125 6.35 -4.15 -6.31
CA TYR A 125 5.34 -5.10 -5.83
C TYR A 125 5.96 -6.24 -5.06
N CYS A 126 5.56 -6.36 -3.80
CA CYS A 126 5.90 -7.45 -2.88
C CYS A 126 4.64 -7.83 -2.11
N PRO A 127 3.94 -8.92 -2.47
CA PRO A 127 2.66 -9.25 -1.86
C PRO A 127 2.69 -9.27 -0.33
N PRO A 128 1.70 -8.66 0.37
CA PRO A 128 0.47 -8.10 -0.20
C PRO A 128 0.58 -6.62 -0.62
N TYR A 129 1.78 -6.01 -0.60
CA TYR A 129 1.97 -4.59 -0.81
C TYR A 129 2.31 -4.22 -2.25
N LEU A 130 1.72 -3.12 -2.71
CA LEU A 130 1.97 -2.46 -3.99
C LEU A 130 2.37 -1.02 -3.71
N MET A 131 3.54 -0.60 -4.18
CA MET A 131 4.02 0.77 -4.06
C MET A 131 4.21 1.41 -5.44
N PHE A 132 3.76 2.66 -5.55
CA PHE A 132 4.08 3.56 -6.65
C PHE A 132 5.24 4.44 -6.23
N TYR A 133 6.43 4.13 -6.74
CA TYR A 133 7.70 4.67 -6.31
C TYR A 133 8.12 5.85 -7.17
N ASN A 134 8.15 7.05 -6.58
CA ASN A 134 8.47 8.32 -7.24
C ASN A 134 9.69 9.03 -6.63
N SER A 135 10.25 8.54 -5.54
CA SER A 135 11.41 9.16 -4.87
C SER A 135 12.58 9.51 -5.81
N PRO A 136 12.87 8.74 -6.91
CA PRO A 136 13.94 9.13 -7.84
C PRO A 136 13.72 10.45 -8.58
N VAL A 137 12.48 10.95 -8.60
CA VAL A 137 12.10 12.22 -9.26
C VAL A 137 11.52 13.23 -8.27
N ASP A 138 11.90 13.11 -7.00
CA ASP A 138 11.44 13.97 -5.88
C ASP A 138 9.90 13.97 -5.71
N GLY A 139 9.25 12.86 -6.08
CA GLY A 139 7.81 12.67 -5.93
C GLY A 139 7.44 11.81 -4.72
N PRO A 140 6.15 11.79 -4.33
CA PRO A 140 5.66 10.97 -3.23
C PRO A 140 5.57 9.49 -3.63
N ASP A 141 5.99 8.62 -2.72
CA ASP A 141 5.77 7.17 -2.81
C ASP A 141 4.45 6.83 -2.13
N HIS A 142 3.56 6.15 -2.84
CA HIS A 142 2.26 5.73 -2.32
C HIS A 142 2.20 4.23 -2.14
N LEU A 143 1.84 3.79 -0.92
CA LEU A 143 1.71 2.39 -0.55
C LEU A 143 0.25 1.96 -0.48
N TYR A 144 -0.03 0.83 -1.10
CA TYR A 144 -1.31 0.13 -1.09
C TYR A 144 -1.13 -1.29 -0.58
N GLU A 145 -2.15 -1.84 0.06
CA GLU A 145 -2.19 -3.21 0.55
C GLU A 145 -3.34 -3.98 -0.09
N LYS A 146 -3.05 -5.14 -0.66
CA LYS A 146 -4.03 -6.04 -1.29
C LYS A 146 -4.97 -6.64 -0.23
N ARG A 147 -6.27 -6.63 -0.49
CA ARG A 147 -7.30 -7.29 0.36
C ARG A 147 -7.24 -8.80 0.29
#